data_50b84f24a1d8c22152dd9666566726f4
#
_entry.id   50b84f24a1d8c22152dd9666566726f4
#
_cell.length_a   1.000
_cell.length_b   1.000
_cell.length_c   1.000
_cell.angle_alpha   90.00
_cell.angle_beta   90.00
_cell.angle_gamma   90.00
#
_symmetry.space_group_name_H-M   'P 1'
#
loop_
_entity.id
_entity.type
_entity.pdbx_description
1 polymer ?
#
loop_
_entity_poly.entity_id
_entity_poly.type
_entity_poly.pdbx_seq_one_letter_code
_entity_poly.pdbx_strand_id
1 'polypeptide(L)'
;MKDNIAELRKIFGDRILEKKEDLVPYMKDASYFEGNIPLAAVIPKNSEEISKLMKICSREKIQVVMRSGGSALTGSPVPNGDSILISMSAMNKILETHLDDGYIVAEPGLRLDDLNNYLSKLGFFYPPDPASSMAATVGGSISTNAGGLRACTYGTTKEWILGLELVLPSGKIVEVGGRTLKRTKGYDITALMAGNEGTLAIITKAYLKIWPIPEEIGRILAYFKDVEKMGRSISELKGRGIIPYIAEFMDKLSLETIKKARNIDSPEGSNYLLMIDIASTHESIDRMLEDAKKIIEAEGPIVIRITRDKDEMAKMYEARKGLYSSSLGLRDFKDEYIEIGDVVVPPSQLPESLIEIESALKEYNLKAVLFGHIGDGNIHANILVDLNNKDHVERVEKFQMAIAKIALKHGGSVSAEHGIGLEKKELLLEELRERNSMEVLTLMKNIKKAFDPEGIMNRGKIFD
;
A
#
# COMPACT_ATOMS: atom_id res chain seq x y z
N MET A 1 -4.21 28.26 23.16
CA MET A 1 -3.46 26.98 23.07
C MET A 1 -3.42 26.22 24.40
N LYS A 2 -2.94 26.81 25.53
CA LYS A 2 -2.92 26.11 26.85
C LYS A 2 -4.32 25.66 27.31
N ASP A 3 -5.36 26.46 27.09
CA ASP A 3 -6.74 26.13 27.45
C ASP A 3 -7.31 24.96 26.63
N ASN A 4 -6.94 24.86 25.34
CA ASN A 4 -7.37 23.79 24.46
C ASN A 4 -6.77 22.44 24.89
N ILE A 5 -5.49 22.40 25.24
CA ILE A 5 -4.85 21.19 25.77
C ILE A 5 -5.51 20.77 27.10
N ALA A 6 -5.88 21.75 27.96
CA ALA A 6 -6.61 21.46 29.21
C ALA A 6 -8.02 20.87 28.94
N GLU A 7 -8.71 21.30 27.87
CA GLU A 7 -9.98 20.71 27.44
C GLU A 7 -9.78 19.26 26.92
N LEU A 8 -8.70 19.01 26.15
CA LEU A 8 -8.37 17.66 25.69
C LEU A 8 -7.99 16.72 26.84
N ARG A 9 -7.31 17.19 27.86
CA ARG A 9 -7.02 16.39 29.06
C ARG A 9 -8.27 15.90 29.78
N LYS A 10 -9.37 16.69 29.76
CA LYS A 10 -10.67 16.28 30.35
C LYS A 10 -11.32 15.14 29.55
N ILE A 11 -11.05 15.05 28.23
CA ILE A 11 -11.62 14.02 27.36
C ILE A 11 -10.76 12.75 27.45
N PHE A 12 -9.43 12.88 27.37
CA PHE A 12 -8.53 11.74 27.17
C PHE A 12 -7.83 11.27 28.46
N GLY A 13 -7.75 12.07 29.51
CA GLY A 13 -7.07 11.71 30.76
C GLY A 13 -5.58 11.41 30.53
N ASP A 14 -5.16 10.20 30.88
CA ASP A 14 -3.81 9.64 30.69
C ASP A 14 -3.49 9.23 29.23
N ARG A 15 -4.49 9.29 28.35
CA ARG A 15 -4.37 8.98 26.91
C ARG A 15 -4.06 10.20 26.03
N ILE A 16 -3.65 11.30 26.63
CA ILE A 16 -3.00 12.44 25.95
C ILE A 16 -1.51 12.44 26.28
N LEU A 17 -0.69 12.42 25.24
CA LEU A 17 0.76 12.46 25.33
C LEU A 17 1.22 13.87 25.00
N GLU A 18 2.04 14.47 25.86
CA GLU A 18 2.50 15.87 25.73
C GLU A 18 4.01 15.99 25.93
N LYS A 19 4.65 14.98 26.53
CA LYS A 19 6.09 14.99 26.74
C LYS A 19 6.81 14.71 25.42
N LYS A 20 7.90 15.42 25.20
CA LYS A 20 8.70 15.29 23.96
C LYS A 20 9.12 13.84 23.69
N GLU A 21 9.53 13.13 24.74
CA GLU A 21 10.00 11.75 24.67
C GLU A 21 8.90 10.82 24.17
N ASP A 22 7.64 11.05 24.57
CA ASP A 22 6.48 10.25 24.17
C ASP A 22 6.03 10.58 22.73
N LEU A 23 6.36 11.77 22.22
CA LEU A 23 5.96 12.26 20.91
C LEU A 23 6.95 11.92 19.78
N VAL A 24 8.24 11.76 20.12
CA VAL A 24 9.30 11.43 19.13
C VAL A 24 8.96 10.21 18.26
N PRO A 25 8.40 9.09 18.78
CA PRO A 25 8.04 7.93 17.96
C PRO A 25 6.98 8.20 16.87
N TYR A 26 6.25 9.31 17.02
CA TYR A 26 5.21 9.70 16.07
C TYR A 26 5.68 10.62 14.95
N MET A 27 6.93 11.10 14.99
CA MET A 27 7.48 12.04 14.01
C MET A 27 7.77 11.41 12.64
N LYS A 28 7.87 10.06 12.56
CA LYS A 28 8.23 9.33 11.35
C LYS A 28 7.20 8.25 11.02
N ASP A 29 7.07 7.96 9.75
CA ASP A 29 6.48 6.72 9.25
C ASP A 29 7.59 5.78 8.72
N ALA A 30 7.31 4.93 7.75
CA ALA A 30 8.33 4.06 7.14
C ALA A 30 9.10 4.76 6.00
N SER A 31 8.77 6.02 5.68
CA SER A 31 9.50 6.85 4.71
C SER A 31 10.72 7.51 5.36
N TYR A 32 11.51 8.24 4.55
CA TYR A 32 12.63 9.05 5.05
C TYR A 32 12.19 10.39 5.64
N PHE A 33 10.92 10.77 5.49
CA PHE A 33 10.41 12.03 6.01
C PHE A 33 10.38 12.06 7.53
N GLU A 34 10.86 13.14 8.09
CA GLU A 34 10.78 13.42 9.51
C GLU A 34 9.97 14.70 9.72
N GLY A 35 8.89 14.58 10.48
CA GLY A 35 8.03 15.71 10.82
C GLY A 35 8.52 16.48 12.03
N ASN A 36 7.75 17.49 12.38
CA ASN A 36 7.95 18.22 13.61
C ASN A 36 7.20 17.54 14.76
N ILE A 37 7.65 17.78 16.00
CA ILE A 37 6.96 17.31 17.21
C ILE A 37 5.57 17.94 17.23
N PRO A 38 4.48 17.14 17.27
CA PRO A 38 3.12 17.68 17.37
C PRO A 38 2.88 18.33 18.72
N LEU A 39 1.84 19.15 18.85
CA LEU A 39 1.43 19.79 20.11
C LEU A 39 1.08 18.75 21.19
N ALA A 40 0.43 17.69 20.78
CA ALA A 40 0.11 16.51 21.58
C ALA A 40 -0.25 15.32 20.68
N ALA A 41 -0.21 14.11 21.24
CA ALA A 41 -0.84 12.95 20.63
C ALA A 41 -1.97 12.44 21.53
N VAL A 42 -3.11 12.09 20.96
CA VAL A 42 -4.25 11.55 21.67
C VAL A 42 -4.58 10.13 21.19
N ILE A 43 -5.06 9.29 22.10
CA ILE A 43 -5.36 7.88 21.85
C ILE A 43 -6.86 7.64 22.15
N PRO A 44 -7.77 7.90 21.20
CA PRO A 44 -9.20 7.71 21.37
C PRO A 44 -9.58 6.24 21.48
N LYS A 45 -10.69 5.95 22.17
CA LYS A 45 -11.27 4.61 22.32
C LYS A 45 -12.60 4.41 21.56
N ASN A 46 -13.18 5.50 21.05
CA ASN A 46 -14.46 5.47 20.34
C ASN A 46 -14.65 6.74 19.48
N SER A 47 -15.69 6.71 18.65
CA SER A 47 -16.05 7.81 17.76
C SER A 47 -16.51 9.07 18.49
N GLU A 48 -17.12 8.94 19.68
CA GLU A 48 -17.59 10.08 20.49
C GLU A 48 -16.42 10.91 21.02
N GLU A 49 -15.33 10.28 21.44
CA GLU A 49 -14.11 11.00 21.87
C GLU A 49 -13.49 11.74 20.69
N ILE A 50 -13.42 11.13 19.50
CA ILE A 50 -12.94 11.76 18.27
C ILE A 50 -13.88 12.92 17.88
N SER A 51 -15.20 12.74 17.97
CA SER A 51 -16.18 13.79 17.70
C SER A 51 -15.95 15.03 18.59
N LYS A 52 -15.72 14.83 19.89
CA LYS A 52 -15.43 15.93 20.84
C LYS A 52 -14.10 16.62 20.48
N LEU A 53 -13.06 15.85 20.18
CA LEU A 53 -11.76 16.38 19.72
C LEU A 53 -11.94 17.24 18.47
N MET A 54 -12.61 16.73 17.45
CA MET A 54 -12.78 17.42 16.17
C MET A 54 -13.58 18.72 16.32
N LYS A 55 -14.58 18.78 17.21
CA LYS A 55 -15.30 20.04 17.52
C LYS A 55 -14.35 21.09 18.09
N ILE A 56 -13.40 20.70 18.96
CA ILE A 56 -12.38 21.60 19.50
C ILE A 56 -11.44 22.05 18.39
N CYS A 57 -10.89 21.11 17.64
CA CYS A 57 -9.94 21.39 16.56
C CYS A 57 -10.55 22.28 15.48
N SER A 58 -11.82 22.03 15.09
CA SER A 58 -12.54 22.85 14.12
C SER A 58 -12.77 24.28 14.62
N ARG A 59 -13.22 24.45 15.88
CA ARG A 59 -13.44 25.76 16.51
C ARG A 59 -12.16 26.58 16.58
N GLU A 60 -11.08 25.94 16.97
CA GLU A 60 -9.78 26.59 17.21
C GLU A 60 -8.84 26.56 15.98
N LYS A 61 -9.28 25.94 14.87
CA LYS A 61 -8.50 25.74 13.63
C LYS A 61 -7.16 25.01 13.85
N ILE A 62 -7.15 24.08 14.81
CA ILE A 62 -5.99 23.24 15.10
C ILE A 62 -5.90 22.13 14.08
N GLN A 63 -4.75 21.94 13.47
CA GLN A 63 -4.51 20.86 12.51
C GLN A 63 -4.53 19.49 13.20
N VAL A 64 -4.98 18.48 12.49
CA VAL A 64 -4.97 17.10 12.96
C VAL A 64 -4.29 16.19 11.94
N VAL A 65 -3.53 15.24 12.45
CA VAL A 65 -2.86 14.20 11.66
C VAL A 65 -3.26 12.84 12.24
N MET A 66 -3.80 11.97 11.40
CA MET A 66 -4.14 10.60 11.80
C MET A 66 -2.93 9.69 11.66
N ARG A 67 -2.75 8.83 12.66
CA ARG A 67 -1.77 7.76 12.63
C ARG A 67 -2.40 6.45 13.10
N SER A 68 -2.30 5.45 12.27
CA SER A 68 -2.71 4.08 12.60
C SER A 68 -1.47 3.19 12.71
N GLY A 69 -1.16 2.35 11.75
CA GLY A 69 0.03 1.50 11.78
C GLY A 69 1.36 2.23 11.58
N GLY A 70 1.34 3.40 10.95
CA GLY A 70 2.56 4.17 10.65
C GLY A 70 3.47 3.52 9.60
N SER A 71 2.95 2.61 8.79
CA SER A 71 3.67 1.86 7.75
C SER A 71 3.65 2.54 6.38
N ALA A 72 3.12 3.76 6.26
CA ALA A 72 3.12 4.51 5.00
C ALA A 72 4.55 4.85 4.57
N LEU A 73 4.76 4.93 3.24
CA LEU A 73 6.07 5.11 2.62
C LEU A 73 6.26 6.50 2.00
N THR A 74 5.24 7.35 2.06
CA THR A 74 5.21 8.67 1.39
C THR A 74 5.06 9.85 2.36
N GLY A 75 5.17 9.62 3.68
CA GLY A 75 5.05 10.67 4.68
C GLY A 75 3.62 11.10 5.00
N SER A 76 2.59 10.33 4.64
CA SER A 76 1.18 10.67 4.90
C SER A 76 0.85 10.91 6.37
N PRO A 77 1.28 10.07 7.35
CA PRO A 77 1.00 10.28 8.78
C PRO A 77 2.05 11.11 9.51
N VAL A 78 2.98 11.74 8.80
CA VAL A 78 4.05 12.56 9.39
C VAL A 78 3.47 13.90 9.87
N PRO A 79 3.61 14.28 11.16
CA PRO A 79 2.95 15.45 11.72
C PRO A 79 3.67 16.76 11.40
N ASN A 80 2.89 17.82 11.33
CA ASN A 80 3.38 19.20 11.43
C ASN A 80 3.45 19.63 12.90
N GLY A 81 4.33 20.59 13.27
CA GLY A 81 4.52 21.02 14.64
C GLY A 81 3.29 21.65 15.33
N ASP A 82 2.36 22.21 14.55
CA ASP A 82 1.13 22.86 15.04
C ASP A 82 -0.09 21.93 14.99
N SER A 83 0.12 20.60 14.98
CA SER A 83 -0.95 19.61 14.86
C SER A 83 -1.17 18.80 16.14
N ILE A 84 -2.40 18.31 16.32
CA ILE A 84 -2.71 17.21 17.23
C ILE A 84 -2.65 15.91 16.43
N LEU A 85 -1.84 14.97 16.92
CA LEU A 85 -1.78 13.64 16.33
C LEU A 85 -2.85 12.73 16.97
N ILE A 86 -3.59 12.02 16.15
CA ILE A 86 -4.63 11.07 16.60
C ILE A 86 -4.13 9.66 16.32
N SER A 87 -3.77 8.94 17.39
CA SER A 87 -3.36 7.54 17.30
C SER A 87 -4.57 6.61 17.41
N MET A 88 -4.80 5.80 16.38
CA MET A 88 -5.91 4.85 16.33
C MET A 88 -5.61 3.53 17.07
N SER A 89 -4.50 3.44 17.79
CA SER A 89 -3.99 2.19 18.38
C SER A 89 -4.93 1.53 19.41
N ALA A 90 -5.80 2.29 20.09
CA ALA A 90 -6.77 1.75 21.04
C ALA A 90 -8.11 1.33 20.39
N MET A 91 -8.34 1.65 19.13
CA MET A 91 -9.51 1.24 18.36
C MET A 91 -9.11 0.09 17.42
N ASN A 92 -8.92 -1.11 17.96
CA ASN A 92 -8.27 -2.24 17.28
C ASN A 92 -9.05 -3.56 17.39
N LYS A 93 -10.38 -3.49 17.52
CA LYS A 93 -11.25 -4.67 17.72
C LYS A 93 -11.99 -5.06 16.45
N ILE A 94 -12.32 -6.35 16.36
CA ILE A 94 -13.41 -6.85 15.52
C ILE A 94 -14.70 -6.65 16.32
N LEU A 95 -15.64 -5.92 15.76
CA LEU A 95 -16.90 -5.56 16.44
C LEU A 95 -18.02 -6.53 16.12
N GLU A 96 -18.14 -6.96 14.85
CA GLU A 96 -19.16 -7.89 14.37
C GLU A 96 -18.56 -8.84 13.33
N THR A 97 -19.10 -10.06 13.25
CA THR A 97 -18.72 -11.07 12.25
C THR A 97 -19.96 -11.71 11.66
N HIS A 98 -20.17 -11.56 10.35
CA HIS A 98 -21.32 -12.02 9.61
C HIS A 98 -20.86 -12.90 8.44
N LEU A 99 -20.58 -14.18 8.73
CA LEU A 99 -20.03 -15.12 7.74
C LEU A 99 -21.04 -15.44 6.64
N ASP A 100 -22.32 -15.57 6.98
CA ASP A 100 -23.39 -15.86 6.01
C ASP A 100 -23.60 -14.71 5.00
N ASP A 101 -23.31 -13.49 5.41
CA ASP A 101 -23.37 -12.29 4.57
C ASP A 101 -22.00 -11.90 3.98
N GLY A 102 -20.93 -12.60 4.34
CA GLY A 102 -19.57 -12.41 3.82
C GLY A 102 -18.93 -11.07 4.21
N TYR A 103 -19.20 -10.55 5.42
CA TYR A 103 -18.55 -9.32 5.90
C TYR A 103 -18.27 -9.34 7.41
N ILE A 104 -17.40 -8.42 7.82
CA ILE A 104 -17.13 -8.11 9.23
C ILE A 104 -17.21 -6.59 9.46
N VAL A 105 -17.34 -6.20 10.73
CA VAL A 105 -17.17 -4.82 11.18
C VAL A 105 -15.94 -4.72 12.06
N ALA A 106 -15.00 -3.85 11.70
CA ALA A 106 -13.75 -3.71 12.39
C ALA A 106 -13.41 -2.25 12.71
N GLU A 107 -12.65 -2.04 13.77
CA GLU A 107 -12.07 -0.74 14.12
C GLU A 107 -10.81 -0.44 13.29
N PRO A 108 -10.50 0.85 13.03
CA PRO A 108 -9.45 1.27 12.09
C PRO A 108 -8.02 0.93 12.54
N GLY A 109 -7.76 0.76 13.83
CA GLY A 109 -6.46 0.41 14.39
C GLY A 109 -6.16 -1.09 14.40
N LEU A 110 -7.11 -1.94 13.98
CA LEU A 110 -6.90 -3.39 13.89
C LEU A 110 -5.86 -3.69 12.79
N ARG A 111 -4.81 -4.46 13.14
CA ARG A 111 -3.78 -4.87 12.17
C ARG A 111 -4.35 -5.91 11.20
N LEU A 112 -3.90 -5.86 9.94
CA LEU A 112 -4.38 -6.77 8.91
C LEU A 112 -4.02 -8.24 9.20
N ASP A 113 -2.84 -8.50 9.76
CA ASP A 113 -2.45 -9.85 10.17
C ASP A 113 -3.33 -10.37 11.32
N ASP A 114 -3.67 -9.53 12.30
CA ASP A 114 -4.57 -9.94 13.40
C ASP A 114 -5.98 -10.24 12.88
N LEU A 115 -6.46 -9.44 11.92
CA LEU A 115 -7.71 -9.68 11.22
C LEU A 115 -7.69 -11.03 10.49
N ASN A 116 -6.66 -11.28 9.68
CA ASN A 116 -6.55 -12.53 8.92
C ASN A 116 -6.29 -13.75 9.82
N ASN A 117 -5.55 -13.60 10.92
CA ASN A 117 -5.39 -14.65 11.93
C ASN A 117 -6.72 -15.02 12.63
N TYR A 118 -7.62 -14.05 12.79
CA TYR A 118 -8.97 -14.32 13.31
C TYR A 118 -9.82 -15.03 12.25
N LEU A 119 -9.87 -14.48 11.04
CA LEU A 119 -10.71 -14.99 9.94
C LEU A 119 -10.31 -16.39 9.49
N SER A 120 -9.02 -16.71 9.47
CA SER A 120 -8.51 -18.02 9.03
C SER A 120 -9.04 -19.18 9.89
N LYS A 121 -9.28 -18.95 11.18
CA LYS A 121 -9.89 -19.94 12.08
C LYS A 121 -11.36 -20.22 11.75
N LEU A 122 -11.99 -19.34 10.97
CA LEU A 122 -13.36 -19.41 10.52
C LEU A 122 -13.48 -19.85 9.04
N GLY A 123 -12.36 -20.16 8.39
CA GLY A 123 -12.32 -20.54 6.97
C GLY A 123 -12.40 -19.37 5.98
N PHE A 124 -12.18 -18.13 6.45
CA PHE A 124 -12.25 -16.91 5.65
C PHE A 124 -10.94 -16.13 5.69
N PHE A 125 -10.81 -15.15 4.81
CA PHE A 125 -9.73 -14.18 4.83
C PHE A 125 -10.17 -12.81 4.28
N TYR A 126 -9.41 -11.79 4.60
CA TYR A 126 -9.51 -10.45 4.01
C TYR A 126 -8.44 -10.34 2.92
N PRO A 127 -8.85 -10.20 1.63
CA PRO A 127 -7.93 -10.34 0.50
C PRO A 127 -6.83 -9.28 0.37
N PRO A 128 -7.04 -7.97 0.62
CA PRO A 128 -5.95 -7.00 0.55
C PRO A 128 -4.76 -7.39 1.42
N ASP A 129 -3.56 -7.46 0.81
CA ASP A 129 -2.38 -8.07 1.40
C ASP A 129 -1.11 -7.25 1.13
N PRO A 130 -1.02 -6.02 1.67
CA PRO A 130 0.18 -5.21 1.54
C PRO A 130 1.37 -5.90 2.23
N ALA A 131 2.58 -5.72 1.69
CA ALA A 131 3.79 -6.31 2.25
C ALA A 131 4.00 -5.94 3.73
N SER A 132 3.50 -4.78 4.15
CA SER A 132 3.55 -4.27 5.53
C SER A 132 2.43 -4.78 6.45
N SER A 133 1.67 -5.83 6.10
CA SER A 133 0.45 -6.30 6.82
C SER A 133 0.64 -6.54 8.32
N MET A 134 1.86 -6.85 8.78
CA MET A 134 2.23 -6.94 10.19
C MET A 134 2.01 -5.64 10.97
N ALA A 135 2.21 -4.48 10.31
CA ALA A 135 2.07 -3.16 10.90
C ALA A 135 0.88 -2.39 10.32
N ALA A 136 0.51 -2.65 9.06
CA ALA A 136 -0.63 -2.03 8.39
C ALA A 136 -1.94 -2.39 9.11
N THR A 137 -2.83 -1.40 9.17
CA THR A 137 -4.10 -1.51 9.87
C THR A 137 -5.26 -1.28 8.92
N VAL A 138 -6.46 -1.68 9.30
CA VAL A 138 -7.70 -1.48 8.54
C VAL A 138 -7.84 -0.03 8.07
N GLY A 139 -7.80 0.94 8.99
CA GLY A 139 -7.96 2.36 8.64
C GLY A 139 -6.81 2.92 7.81
N GLY A 140 -5.58 2.46 8.06
CA GLY A 140 -4.40 2.82 7.28
C GLY A 140 -4.50 2.32 5.84
N SER A 141 -4.85 1.05 5.64
CA SER A 141 -5.00 0.46 4.31
C SER A 141 -6.12 1.09 3.48
N ILE A 142 -7.23 1.49 4.13
CA ILE A 142 -8.29 2.26 3.47
C ILE A 142 -7.75 3.63 3.05
N SER A 143 -7.07 4.35 3.96
CA SER A 143 -6.61 5.71 3.70
C SER A 143 -5.57 5.79 2.58
N THR A 144 -4.78 4.73 2.33
CA THR A 144 -3.83 4.65 1.21
C THR A 144 -4.37 3.87 0.02
N ASN A 145 -5.56 3.25 0.13
CA ASN A 145 -6.07 2.29 -0.84
C ASN A 145 -5.05 1.17 -1.13
N ALA A 146 -4.49 0.60 -0.08
CA ALA A 146 -3.39 -0.36 -0.18
C ALA A 146 -3.73 -1.55 -1.09
N GLY A 147 -2.78 -1.92 -1.93
CA GLY A 147 -2.81 -3.09 -2.79
C GLY A 147 -2.14 -4.31 -2.13
N GLY A 148 -1.22 -4.94 -2.85
CA GLY A 148 -0.41 -6.06 -2.40
C GLY A 148 -0.44 -7.26 -3.36
N LEU A 149 0.16 -8.38 -2.93
CA LEU A 149 0.45 -9.54 -3.78
C LEU A 149 -0.78 -10.16 -4.46
N ARG A 150 -1.98 -10.02 -3.84
CA ARG A 150 -3.24 -10.58 -4.36
C ARG A 150 -4.06 -9.60 -5.19
N ALA A 151 -3.55 -8.39 -5.43
CA ALA A 151 -4.32 -7.34 -6.12
C ALA A 151 -4.69 -7.74 -7.56
N CYS A 152 -3.87 -8.55 -8.22
CA CYS A 152 -4.16 -9.04 -9.57
C CYS A 152 -5.47 -9.86 -9.69
N THR A 153 -5.96 -10.44 -8.58
CA THR A 153 -7.21 -11.19 -8.52
C THR A 153 -8.30 -10.43 -7.79
N TYR A 154 -7.97 -9.81 -6.66
CA TYR A 154 -8.96 -9.26 -5.75
C TYR A 154 -9.05 -7.74 -5.78
N GLY A 155 -8.18 -7.06 -6.53
CA GLY A 155 -8.11 -5.60 -6.50
C GLY A 155 -7.47 -5.08 -5.21
N THR A 156 -7.67 -3.78 -4.98
CA THR A 156 -7.11 -3.07 -3.83
C THR A 156 -8.11 -3.00 -2.67
N THR A 157 -7.76 -2.32 -1.60
CA THR A 157 -8.64 -2.16 -0.41
C THR A 157 -10.02 -1.59 -0.76
N LYS A 158 -10.11 -0.69 -1.74
CA LYS A 158 -11.37 -0.05 -2.17
C LYS A 158 -12.45 -1.04 -2.56
N GLU A 159 -12.11 -2.12 -3.24
CA GLU A 159 -13.04 -3.15 -3.69
C GLU A 159 -13.65 -3.95 -2.53
N TRP A 160 -13.07 -3.86 -1.33
CA TRP A 160 -13.43 -4.63 -0.15
C TRP A 160 -14.20 -3.84 0.90
N ILE A 161 -14.49 -2.55 0.65
CA ILE A 161 -15.24 -1.69 1.56
C ILE A 161 -16.74 -1.73 1.21
N LEU A 162 -17.58 -2.15 2.16
CA LEU A 162 -19.03 -2.05 2.06
C LEU A 162 -19.55 -0.73 2.62
N GLY A 163 -19.00 -0.27 3.74
CA GLY A 163 -19.41 0.95 4.41
C GLY A 163 -18.40 1.40 5.44
N LEU A 164 -18.57 2.62 5.91
CA LEU A 164 -17.70 3.24 6.90
C LEU A 164 -18.51 4.08 7.89
N GLU A 165 -18.14 4.08 9.15
CA GLU A 165 -18.46 5.15 10.09
C GLU A 165 -17.32 6.16 10.06
N LEU A 166 -17.67 7.43 9.92
CA LEU A 166 -16.73 8.54 9.78
C LEU A 166 -17.01 9.61 10.83
N VAL A 167 -15.95 10.22 11.37
CA VAL A 167 -16.05 11.51 12.05
C VAL A 167 -15.57 12.60 11.09
N LEU A 168 -16.47 13.49 10.72
CA LEU A 168 -16.18 14.63 9.84
C LEU A 168 -15.33 15.69 10.57
N PRO A 169 -14.64 16.59 9.86
CA PRO A 169 -13.90 17.72 10.47
C PRO A 169 -14.77 18.56 11.42
N SER A 170 -16.08 18.68 11.16
CA SER A 170 -17.04 19.36 12.05
C SER A 170 -17.33 18.60 13.36
N GLY A 171 -16.81 17.40 13.53
CA GLY A 171 -17.11 16.51 14.65
C GLY A 171 -18.43 15.75 14.54
N LYS A 172 -19.15 15.83 13.41
CA LYS A 172 -20.34 15.00 13.18
C LYS A 172 -19.91 13.57 12.85
N ILE A 173 -20.62 12.60 13.47
CA ILE A 173 -20.47 11.18 13.16
C ILE A 173 -21.51 10.85 12.07
N VAL A 174 -21.07 10.19 11.01
CA VAL A 174 -21.93 9.79 9.88
C VAL A 174 -21.57 8.39 9.42
N GLU A 175 -22.57 7.65 8.92
CA GLU A 175 -22.36 6.39 8.20
C GLU A 175 -22.49 6.60 6.69
N VAL A 176 -21.58 6.01 5.94
CA VAL A 176 -21.58 6.00 4.47
C VAL A 176 -21.50 4.55 3.97
N GLY A 177 -22.09 4.29 2.80
CA GLY A 177 -22.18 2.92 2.31
C GLY A 177 -23.25 2.12 3.05
N GLY A 178 -22.91 0.95 3.55
CA GLY A 178 -23.84 0.05 4.26
C GLY A 178 -23.29 -1.36 4.41
N ARG A 179 -24.20 -2.34 4.59
CA ARG A 179 -23.88 -3.75 4.80
C ARG A 179 -24.19 -4.63 3.57
N THR A 180 -24.62 -4.00 2.46
CA THR A 180 -25.07 -4.70 1.26
C THR A 180 -24.09 -4.55 0.11
N LEU A 181 -23.95 -5.59 -0.72
CA LEU A 181 -23.08 -5.58 -1.91
C LEU A 181 -23.59 -4.59 -2.98
N LYS A 182 -24.91 -4.46 -3.13
CA LYS A 182 -25.52 -3.54 -4.11
C LYS A 182 -26.09 -2.32 -3.40
N ARG A 183 -25.74 -1.15 -3.92
CA ARG A 183 -26.30 0.13 -3.47
C ARG A 183 -26.22 1.17 -4.59
N THR A 184 -27.32 1.93 -4.79
CA THR A 184 -27.42 2.99 -5.80
C THR A 184 -28.01 4.28 -5.22
N LYS A 185 -27.74 4.57 -3.95
CA LYS A 185 -28.31 5.73 -3.23
C LYS A 185 -27.39 6.96 -3.26
N GLY A 186 -27.15 7.52 -4.45
CA GLY A 186 -26.30 8.72 -4.61
C GLY A 186 -24.84 8.42 -4.84
N TYR A 187 -23.97 9.41 -4.60
CA TYR A 187 -22.53 9.30 -4.80
C TYR A 187 -21.88 8.31 -3.84
N ASP A 188 -20.87 7.59 -4.30
CA ASP A 188 -20.13 6.64 -3.47
C ASP A 188 -19.06 7.35 -2.62
N ILE A 189 -19.48 7.80 -1.44
CA ILE A 189 -18.60 8.44 -0.48
C ILE A 189 -17.57 7.44 0.10
N THR A 190 -17.91 6.13 0.15
CA THR A 190 -16.93 5.13 0.62
C THR A 190 -15.71 5.05 -0.30
N ALA A 191 -15.94 5.17 -1.61
CA ALA A 191 -14.85 5.18 -2.59
C ALA A 191 -13.94 6.40 -2.46
N LEU A 192 -14.48 7.57 -2.05
CA LEU A 192 -13.68 8.78 -1.77
C LEU A 192 -12.79 8.62 -0.53
N MET A 193 -13.14 7.72 0.39
CA MET A 193 -12.32 7.47 1.59
C MET A 193 -11.11 6.58 1.27
N ALA A 194 -11.17 5.77 0.23
CA ALA A 194 -10.03 4.98 -0.22
C ALA A 194 -9.01 5.88 -0.94
N GLY A 195 -7.79 5.94 -0.41
CA GLY A 195 -6.74 6.81 -0.95
C GLY A 195 -6.82 8.28 -0.52
N ASN A 196 -7.64 8.63 0.48
CA ASN A 196 -7.75 10.00 0.98
C ASN A 196 -6.57 10.45 1.86
N GLU A 197 -5.72 9.54 2.29
CA GLU A 197 -4.56 9.79 3.15
C GLU A 197 -4.87 10.63 4.40
N GLY A 198 -6.07 10.45 4.97
CA GLY A 198 -6.52 11.18 6.15
C GLY A 198 -6.88 12.65 5.91
N THR A 199 -7.06 13.08 4.66
CA THR A 199 -7.32 14.49 4.34
C THR A 199 -8.81 14.87 4.35
N LEU A 200 -9.74 13.91 4.35
CA LEU A 200 -11.19 14.18 4.23
C LEU A 200 -11.96 13.96 5.53
N ALA A 201 -11.81 12.81 6.18
CA ALA A 201 -12.52 12.45 7.39
C ALA A 201 -11.72 11.40 8.18
N ILE A 202 -12.12 11.13 9.42
CA ILE A 202 -11.54 10.11 10.30
C ILE A 202 -12.41 8.87 10.26
N ILE A 203 -11.84 7.74 9.83
CA ILE A 203 -12.52 6.44 9.83
C ILE A 203 -12.55 5.90 11.25
N THR A 204 -13.71 5.51 11.75
CA THR A 204 -13.90 4.94 13.10
C THR A 204 -14.44 3.53 13.11
N LYS A 205 -15.15 3.11 12.04
CA LYS A 205 -15.50 1.71 11.78
C LYS A 205 -15.46 1.43 10.29
N ALA A 206 -15.11 0.20 9.93
CA ALA A 206 -15.13 -0.28 8.56
C ALA A 206 -15.97 -1.56 8.46
N TYR A 207 -16.89 -1.59 7.51
CA TYR A 207 -17.65 -2.77 7.09
C TYR A 207 -16.91 -3.38 5.91
N LEU A 208 -16.23 -4.50 6.13
CA LEU A 208 -15.28 -5.10 5.17
C LEU A 208 -15.84 -6.41 4.64
N LYS A 209 -15.81 -6.57 3.31
CA LYS A 209 -16.06 -7.88 2.70
C LYS A 209 -14.96 -8.85 3.10
N ILE A 210 -15.34 -10.10 3.28
CA ILE A 210 -14.40 -11.22 3.50
C ILE A 210 -14.68 -12.30 2.45
N TRP A 211 -13.70 -13.17 2.22
CA TRP A 211 -13.79 -14.23 1.21
C TRP A 211 -13.41 -15.58 1.80
N PRO A 212 -14.02 -16.70 1.37
CA PRO A 212 -13.60 -18.03 1.76
C PRO A 212 -12.16 -18.30 1.34
N ILE A 213 -11.39 -18.96 2.21
CA ILE A 213 -10.04 -19.41 1.87
C ILE A 213 -10.15 -20.43 0.72
N PRO A 214 -9.33 -20.30 -0.37
CA PRO A 214 -9.28 -21.30 -1.43
C PRO A 214 -8.96 -22.69 -0.88
N GLU A 215 -9.61 -23.72 -1.43
CA GLU A 215 -9.38 -25.11 -1.00
C GLU A 215 -7.93 -25.54 -1.23
N GLU A 216 -7.38 -25.19 -2.39
CA GLU A 216 -6.02 -25.52 -2.78
C GLU A 216 -5.32 -24.34 -3.45
N ILE A 217 -4.02 -24.24 -3.19
CA ILE A 217 -3.13 -23.30 -3.86
C ILE A 217 -1.88 -24.06 -4.30
N GLY A 218 -1.45 -23.84 -5.53
CA GLY A 218 -0.17 -24.35 -6.02
C GLY A 218 0.64 -23.21 -6.66
N ARG A 219 1.96 -23.33 -6.61
CA ARG A 219 2.91 -22.33 -7.07
C ARG A 219 3.71 -22.79 -8.28
N ILE A 220 3.88 -21.89 -9.23
CA ILE A 220 4.79 -22.03 -10.36
C ILE A 220 5.93 -21.01 -10.17
N LEU A 221 7.16 -21.50 -10.25
CA LEU A 221 8.38 -20.69 -10.29
C LEU A 221 9.00 -20.85 -11.66
N ALA A 222 9.06 -19.79 -12.46
CA ALA A 222 9.63 -19.80 -13.79
C ALA A 222 10.75 -18.76 -13.89
N TYR A 223 11.95 -19.22 -14.24
CA TYR A 223 13.13 -18.38 -14.34
C TYR A 223 13.41 -18.01 -15.79
N PHE A 224 13.60 -16.74 -16.07
CA PHE A 224 13.79 -16.21 -17.41
C PHE A 224 15.13 -15.47 -17.55
N LYS A 225 15.66 -15.48 -18.77
CA LYS A 225 16.74 -14.59 -19.17
C LYS A 225 16.20 -13.26 -19.71
N ASP A 226 14.98 -13.30 -20.26
CA ASP A 226 14.37 -12.28 -21.08
C ASP A 226 13.06 -11.79 -20.45
N VAL A 227 12.93 -10.49 -20.20
CA VAL A 227 11.77 -9.89 -19.55
C VAL A 227 10.52 -9.91 -20.43
N GLU A 228 10.69 -9.80 -21.75
CA GLU A 228 9.55 -9.81 -22.69
C GLU A 228 8.86 -11.17 -22.67
N LYS A 229 9.63 -12.25 -22.60
CA LYS A 229 9.11 -13.63 -22.50
C LYS A 229 8.38 -13.84 -21.18
N MET A 230 8.94 -13.32 -20.09
CA MET A 230 8.28 -13.34 -18.79
C MET A 230 6.93 -12.61 -18.86
N GLY A 231 6.87 -11.41 -19.43
CA GLY A 231 5.64 -10.62 -19.57
C GLY A 231 4.60 -11.30 -20.47
N ARG A 232 5.01 -11.90 -21.60
CA ARG A 232 4.10 -12.65 -22.47
C ARG A 232 3.46 -13.84 -21.75
N SER A 233 4.18 -14.51 -20.85
CA SER A 233 3.62 -15.59 -20.04
C SER A 233 2.36 -15.14 -19.28
N ILE A 234 2.36 -13.94 -18.69
CA ILE A 234 1.19 -13.40 -17.98
C ILE A 234 0.04 -13.05 -18.94
N SER A 235 0.36 -12.43 -20.08
CA SER A 235 -0.64 -12.08 -21.08
C SER A 235 -1.33 -13.32 -21.64
N GLU A 236 -0.57 -14.38 -21.93
CA GLU A 236 -1.09 -15.66 -22.43
C GLU A 236 -1.95 -16.38 -21.38
N LEU A 237 -1.54 -16.40 -20.11
CA LEU A 237 -2.35 -16.97 -19.03
C LEU A 237 -3.71 -16.26 -18.95
N LYS A 238 -3.73 -14.94 -18.86
CA LYS A 238 -4.95 -14.14 -18.80
C LYS A 238 -5.81 -14.30 -20.05
N GLY A 239 -5.20 -14.32 -21.23
CA GLY A 239 -5.89 -14.53 -22.50
C GLY A 239 -6.61 -15.88 -22.60
N ARG A 240 -6.17 -16.89 -21.85
CA ARG A 240 -6.80 -18.21 -21.75
C ARG A 240 -7.69 -18.39 -20.53
N GLY A 241 -7.97 -17.30 -19.78
CA GLY A 241 -8.87 -17.31 -18.63
C GLY A 241 -8.24 -17.86 -17.35
N ILE A 242 -6.92 -18.03 -17.30
CA ILE A 242 -6.20 -18.40 -16.07
C ILE A 242 -5.78 -17.10 -15.39
N ILE A 243 -6.51 -16.72 -14.34
CA ILE A 243 -6.19 -15.54 -13.52
C ILE A 243 -5.35 -16.03 -12.33
N PRO A 244 -4.09 -15.59 -12.22
CA PRO A 244 -3.23 -15.96 -11.08
C PRO A 244 -3.76 -15.41 -9.76
N TYR A 245 -3.75 -16.23 -8.70
CA TYR A 245 -4.03 -15.80 -7.33
C TYR A 245 -2.98 -14.80 -6.82
N ILE A 246 -1.71 -15.02 -7.19
CA ILE A 246 -0.55 -14.11 -7.01
C ILE A 246 0.25 -14.16 -8.31
N ALA A 247 0.78 -13.03 -8.75
CA ALA A 247 1.71 -12.96 -9.87
C ALA A 247 2.77 -11.89 -9.62
N GLU A 248 4.00 -12.33 -9.32
CA GLU A 248 5.12 -11.50 -8.91
C GLU A 248 6.31 -11.67 -9.86
N PHE A 249 7.05 -10.59 -10.06
CA PHE A 249 8.36 -10.68 -10.69
C PHE A 249 9.47 -10.19 -9.77
N MET A 250 10.67 -10.68 -9.99
CA MET A 250 11.89 -10.27 -9.31
C MET A 250 13.03 -10.25 -10.33
N ASP A 251 13.82 -9.16 -10.36
CA ASP A 251 14.97 -9.01 -11.23
C ASP A 251 16.21 -9.76 -10.70
N LYS A 252 17.30 -9.72 -11.44
CA LYS A 252 18.57 -10.37 -11.07
C LYS A 252 19.09 -9.91 -9.71
N LEU A 253 19.06 -8.59 -9.44
CA LEU A 253 19.54 -8.06 -8.16
C LEU A 253 18.63 -8.46 -7.00
N SER A 254 17.34 -8.58 -7.23
CA SER A 254 16.37 -9.16 -6.27
C SER A 254 16.75 -10.59 -5.92
N LEU A 255 17.05 -11.43 -6.92
CA LEU A 255 17.45 -12.83 -6.73
C LEU A 255 18.77 -12.93 -5.95
N GLU A 256 19.77 -12.12 -6.28
CA GLU A 256 21.03 -12.04 -5.54
C GLU A 256 20.82 -11.59 -4.08
N THR A 257 19.92 -10.64 -3.86
CA THR A 257 19.54 -10.15 -2.52
C THR A 257 18.88 -11.24 -1.69
N ILE A 258 17.95 -11.99 -2.27
CA ILE A 258 17.28 -13.13 -1.61
C ILE A 258 18.29 -14.25 -1.30
N LYS A 259 19.18 -14.56 -2.24
CA LYS A 259 20.24 -15.54 -2.01
C LYS A 259 21.09 -15.15 -0.80
N LYS A 260 21.54 -13.89 -0.75
CA LYS A 260 22.37 -13.37 0.36
C LYS A 260 21.62 -13.38 1.71
N ALA A 261 20.34 -12.96 1.71
CA ALA A 261 19.56 -12.77 2.93
C ALA A 261 18.89 -14.05 3.46
N ARG A 262 18.49 -14.97 2.56
CA ARG A 262 17.64 -16.13 2.87
C ARG A 262 18.22 -17.46 2.44
N ASN A 263 19.40 -17.48 1.80
CA ASN A 263 20.04 -18.68 1.25
C ASN A 263 19.13 -19.46 0.28
N ILE A 264 18.43 -18.73 -0.61
CA ILE A 264 17.62 -19.29 -1.68
C ILE A 264 18.34 -19.07 -3.00
N ASP A 265 18.77 -20.16 -3.65
CA ASP A 265 19.46 -20.11 -4.92
C ASP A 265 18.51 -19.97 -6.10
N SER A 266 19.00 -19.31 -7.16
CA SER A 266 18.36 -19.26 -8.48
C SER A 266 19.21 -20.04 -9.50
N PRO A 267 18.60 -20.62 -10.55
CA PRO A 267 19.32 -21.29 -11.63
C PRO A 267 20.32 -20.33 -12.31
N GLU A 268 21.46 -20.88 -12.76
CA GLU A 268 22.48 -20.12 -13.47
C GLU A 268 21.90 -19.48 -14.74
N GLY A 269 22.27 -18.23 -15.02
CA GLY A 269 21.80 -17.48 -16.17
C GLY A 269 20.43 -16.81 -16.00
N SER A 270 19.77 -16.95 -14.82
CA SER A 270 18.50 -16.29 -14.54
C SER A 270 18.70 -14.79 -14.33
N ASN A 271 17.96 -13.98 -15.12
CA ASN A 271 17.85 -12.55 -14.90
C ASN A 271 16.55 -12.18 -14.19
N TYR A 272 15.49 -12.99 -14.35
CA TYR A 272 14.18 -12.73 -13.78
C TYR A 272 13.56 -14.02 -13.23
N LEU A 273 12.80 -13.88 -12.15
CA LEU A 273 11.89 -14.90 -11.63
C LEU A 273 10.45 -14.41 -11.80
N LEU A 274 9.62 -15.26 -12.37
CA LEU A 274 8.17 -15.17 -12.35
C LEU A 274 7.65 -16.16 -11.30
N MET A 275 6.96 -15.66 -10.28
CA MET A 275 6.31 -16.44 -9.25
C MET A 275 4.79 -16.30 -9.38
N ILE A 276 4.11 -17.40 -9.63
CA ILE A 276 2.66 -17.43 -9.83
C ILE A 276 2.03 -18.43 -8.86
N ASP A 277 0.99 -18.00 -8.15
CA ASP A 277 0.11 -18.90 -7.44
C ASP A 277 -1.20 -19.07 -8.21
N ILE A 278 -1.68 -20.29 -8.27
CA ILE A 278 -3.00 -20.65 -8.79
C ILE A 278 -3.82 -21.18 -7.61
N ALA A 279 -5.00 -20.62 -7.43
CA ALA A 279 -5.97 -21.08 -6.43
C ALA A 279 -7.14 -21.76 -7.13
N SER A 280 -7.59 -22.90 -6.61
CA SER A 280 -8.67 -23.67 -7.23
C SER A 280 -9.31 -24.66 -6.23
N THR A 281 -10.24 -25.49 -6.71
CA THR A 281 -10.76 -26.62 -5.95
C THR A 281 -9.77 -27.79 -5.97
N HIS A 282 -9.94 -28.70 -5.03
CA HIS A 282 -9.11 -29.90 -4.92
C HIS A 282 -9.07 -30.73 -6.22
N GLU A 283 -10.20 -30.82 -6.93
CA GLU A 283 -10.30 -31.62 -8.16
C GLU A 283 -9.65 -30.95 -9.37
N SER A 284 -9.50 -29.63 -9.39
CA SER A 284 -9.06 -28.89 -10.58
C SER A 284 -7.66 -28.31 -10.49
N ILE A 285 -7.07 -28.25 -9.31
CA ILE A 285 -5.80 -27.56 -9.08
C ILE A 285 -4.64 -28.13 -9.92
N ASP A 286 -4.50 -29.47 -9.98
CA ASP A 286 -3.39 -30.10 -10.71
C ASP A 286 -3.51 -29.85 -12.23
N ARG A 287 -4.73 -29.92 -12.78
CA ARG A 287 -4.98 -29.58 -14.18
C ARG A 287 -4.66 -28.11 -14.47
N MET A 288 -5.10 -27.18 -13.61
CA MET A 288 -4.85 -25.76 -13.81
C MET A 288 -3.37 -25.41 -13.72
N LEU A 289 -2.63 -26.03 -12.82
CA LEU A 289 -1.17 -25.86 -12.69
C LEU A 289 -0.45 -26.40 -13.95
N GLU A 290 -0.84 -27.57 -14.45
CA GLU A 290 -0.24 -28.15 -15.65
C GLU A 290 -0.56 -27.34 -16.92
N ASP A 291 -1.80 -26.83 -17.04
CA ASP A 291 -2.19 -25.98 -18.16
C ASP A 291 -1.45 -24.64 -18.12
N ALA A 292 -1.33 -24.03 -16.94
CA ALA A 292 -0.53 -22.81 -16.75
C ALA A 292 0.95 -23.04 -17.04
N LYS A 293 1.51 -24.17 -16.58
CA LYS A 293 2.90 -24.55 -16.85
C LYS A 293 3.17 -24.65 -18.35
N LYS A 294 2.31 -25.34 -19.12
CA LYS A 294 2.46 -25.48 -20.59
C LYS A 294 2.47 -24.13 -21.29
N ILE A 295 1.63 -23.20 -20.85
CA ILE A 295 1.59 -21.84 -21.40
C ILE A 295 2.92 -21.13 -21.15
N ILE A 296 3.43 -21.20 -19.93
CA ILE A 296 4.70 -20.54 -19.54
C ILE A 296 5.90 -21.22 -20.23
N GLU A 297 5.89 -22.57 -20.35
CA GLU A 297 6.95 -23.33 -21.03
C GLU A 297 7.09 -22.93 -22.51
N ALA A 298 5.99 -22.57 -23.17
CA ALA A 298 6.00 -22.12 -24.56
C ALA A 298 6.80 -20.82 -24.76
N GLU A 299 6.94 -19.99 -23.71
CA GLU A 299 7.76 -18.78 -23.73
C GLU A 299 9.26 -19.04 -23.45
N GLY A 300 9.64 -20.29 -23.17
CA GLY A 300 11.03 -20.73 -23.05
C GLY A 300 11.76 -20.22 -21.81
N PRO A 301 11.26 -20.47 -20.60
CA PRO A 301 12.01 -20.24 -19.37
C PRO A 301 13.27 -21.11 -19.29
N ILE A 302 14.27 -20.68 -18.55
CA ILE A 302 15.49 -21.46 -18.24
C ILE A 302 15.11 -22.70 -17.42
N VAL A 303 14.29 -22.48 -16.40
CA VAL A 303 13.76 -23.52 -15.50
C VAL A 303 12.33 -23.15 -15.14
N ILE A 304 11.46 -24.14 -15.08
CA ILE A 304 10.11 -24.03 -14.53
C ILE A 304 9.87 -25.15 -13.51
N ARG A 305 9.29 -24.80 -12.37
CA ARG A 305 8.97 -25.74 -11.29
C ARG A 305 7.56 -25.48 -10.79
N ILE A 306 6.84 -26.54 -10.49
CA ILE A 306 5.57 -26.52 -9.75
C ILE A 306 5.84 -27.04 -8.34
N THR A 307 5.26 -26.39 -7.35
CA THR A 307 5.23 -26.91 -5.98
C THR A 307 3.85 -26.69 -5.35
N ARG A 308 3.44 -27.62 -4.50
CA ARG A 308 2.31 -27.53 -3.58
C ARG A 308 2.77 -27.71 -2.14
N ASP A 309 4.09 -27.83 -1.93
CA ASP A 309 4.68 -27.90 -0.60
C ASP A 309 4.49 -26.57 0.12
N LYS A 310 3.74 -26.58 1.22
CA LYS A 310 3.35 -25.40 1.98
C LYS A 310 4.56 -24.67 2.57
N ASP A 311 5.57 -25.39 3.01
CA ASP A 311 6.77 -24.82 3.61
C ASP A 311 7.65 -24.14 2.56
N GLU A 312 7.81 -24.77 1.38
CA GLU A 312 8.51 -24.17 0.25
C GLU A 312 7.78 -22.91 -0.24
N MET A 313 6.45 -22.97 -0.37
CA MET A 313 5.64 -21.83 -0.79
C MET A 313 5.72 -20.69 0.22
N ALA A 314 5.62 -20.98 1.53
CA ALA A 314 5.76 -19.99 2.59
C ALA A 314 7.14 -19.34 2.57
N LYS A 315 8.22 -20.12 2.44
CA LYS A 315 9.60 -19.63 2.37
C LYS A 315 9.79 -18.64 1.21
N MET A 316 9.28 -18.95 0.03
CA MET A 316 9.36 -18.07 -1.14
C MET A 316 8.50 -16.81 -1.00
N TYR A 317 7.29 -16.96 -0.43
CA TYR A 317 6.41 -15.84 -0.13
C TYR A 317 7.05 -14.84 0.84
N GLU A 318 7.61 -15.33 1.95
CA GLU A 318 8.32 -14.50 2.92
C GLU A 318 9.59 -13.87 2.35
N ALA A 319 10.28 -14.55 1.44
CA ALA A 319 11.45 -14.00 0.75
C ALA A 319 11.05 -12.81 -0.14
N ARG A 320 9.96 -12.95 -0.91
CA ARG A 320 9.44 -11.87 -1.75
C ARG A 320 8.88 -10.72 -0.91
N LYS A 321 8.06 -11.00 0.09
CA LYS A 321 7.49 -10.00 1.00
C LYS A 321 8.57 -9.21 1.75
N GLY A 322 9.65 -9.89 2.12
CA GLY A 322 10.79 -9.32 2.83
C GLY A 322 11.86 -8.65 1.94
N LEU A 323 11.63 -8.43 0.63
CA LEU A 323 12.65 -7.85 -0.25
C LEU A 323 13.09 -6.46 0.18
N TYR A 324 12.18 -5.60 0.64
CA TYR A 324 12.54 -4.30 1.18
C TYR A 324 13.58 -4.42 2.32
N SER A 325 13.27 -5.21 3.34
CA SER A 325 14.19 -5.40 4.47
C SER A 325 15.49 -6.12 4.06
N SER A 326 15.42 -7.03 3.11
CA SER A 326 16.61 -7.71 2.55
C SER A 326 17.51 -6.74 1.76
N SER A 327 16.92 -5.76 1.07
CA SER A 327 17.67 -4.73 0.33
C SER A 327 18.50 -3.83 1.26
N LEU A 328 18.14 -3.70 2.54
CA LEU A 328 18.99 -3.02 3.54
C LEU A 328 20.37 -3.68 3.69
N GLY A 329 20.49 -4.98 3.38
CA GLY A 329 21.76 -5.70 3.37
C GLY A 329 22.68 -5.38 2.18
N LEU A 330 22.22 -4.56 1.22
CA LEU A 330 23.00 -4.08 0.09
C LEU A 330 23.66 -2.73 0.35
N ARG A 331 23.37 -2.09 1.49
CA ARG A 331 23.96 -0.79 1.86
C ARG A 331 25.48 -0.92 2.01
N ASP A 332 26.19 0.05 1.47
CA ASP A 332 27.65 0.14 1.60
C ASP A 332 28.04 0.78 2.95
N PHE A 333 27.15 1.62 3.52
CA PHE A 333 27.32 2.21 4.85
C PHE A 333 25.96 2.42 5.55
N LYS A 334 25.99 2.63 6.87
CA LYS A 334 24.81 2.61 7.75
C LYS A 334 23.77 3.70 7.42
N ASP A 335 24.23 4.84 6.91
CA ASP A 335 23.36 6.02 6.67
C ASP A 335 22.73 6.05 5.28
N GLU A 336 22.95 5.01 4.44
CA GLU A 336 22.15 4.84 3.23
C GLU A 336 20.70 4.48 3.57
N TYR A 337 19.80 5.15 2.88
CA TYR A 337 18.36 4.93 2.95
C TYR A 337 17.90 4.13 1.71
N ILE A 338 16.74 3.48 1.80
CA ILE A 338 16.09 2.88 0.63
C ILE A 338 14.87 3.73 0.29
N GLU A 339 14.93 4.39 -0.86
CA GLU A 339 13.78 5.04 -1.47
C GLU A 339 13.06 4.04 -2.37
N ILE A 340 11.73 4.03 -2.29
CA ILE A 340 10.91 3.04 -2.98
C ILE A 340 10.13 3.72 -4.09
N GLY A 341 10.57 3.50 -5.33
CA GLY A 341 9.77 3.81 -6.50
C GLY A 341 8.52 2.90 -6.53
N ASP A 342 7.40 3.48 -6.92
CA ASP A 342 6.12 2.77 -7.01
C ASP A 342 5.31 3.39 -8.16
N VAL A 343 5.39 2.75 -9.31
CA VAL A 343 4.65 3.13 -10.52
C VAL A 343 3.84 1.95 -11.02
N VAL A 344 2.81 2.22 -11.81
CA VAL A 344 1.99 1.17 -12.42
C VAL A 344 1.81 1.45 -13.90
N VAL A 345 1.82 0.38 -14.71
CA VAL A 345 1.54 0.41 -16.14
C VAL A 345 0.52 -0.68 -16.48
N PRO A 346 -0.20 -0.61 -17.60
CA PRO A 346 -0.94 -1.76 -18.08
C PRO A 346 -0.03 -3.01 -18.11
N PRO A 347 -0.45 -4.17 -17.62
CA PRO A 347 0.42 -5.35 -17.49
C PRO A 347 1.17 -5.74 -18.77
N SER A 348 0.56 -5.51 -19.94
CA SER A 348 1.18 -5.76 -21.24
C SER A 348 2.36 -4.82 -21.56
N GLN A 349 2.42 -3.65 -20.90
CA GLN A 349 3.47 -2.65 -21.07
C GLN A 349 4.61 -2.80 -20.05
N LEU A 350 4.44 -3.69 -19.07
CA LEU A 350 5.43 -3.86 -17.99
C LEU A 350 6.82 -4.29 -18.52
N PRO A 351 6.96 -5.22 -19.48
CA PRO A 351 8.29 -5.60 -19.99
C PRO A 351 9.06 -4.44 -20.61
N GLU A 352 8.40 -3.65 -21.48
CA GLU A 352 9.01 -2.49 -22.13
C GLU A 352 9.37 -1.42 -21.10
N SER A 353 8.47 -1.17 -20.15
CA SER A 353 8.72 -0.23 -19.05
C SER A 353 9.92 -0.65 -18.20
N LEU A 354 10.08 -1.95 -17.89
CA LEU A 354 11.24 -2.45 -17.14
C LEU A 354 12.55 -2.24 -17.90
N ILE A 355 12.59 -2.49 -19.22
CA ILE A 355 13.77 -2.26 -20.05
C ILE A 355 14.17 -0.76 -20.00
N GLU A 356 13.20 0.13 -20.12
CA GLU A 356 13.46 1.59 -20.05
C GLU A 356 13.91 2.01 -18.64
N ILE A 357 13.33 1.44 -17.56
CA ILE A 357 13.75 1.69 -16.17
C ILE A 357 15.17 1.20 -15.93
N GLU A 358 15.53 0.01 -16.39
CA GLU A 358 16.90 -0.51 -16.29
C GLU A 358 17.91 0.36 -17.07
N SER A 359 17.50 0.91 -18.22
CA SER A 359 18.31 1.86 -18.97
C SER A 359 18.50 3.18 -18.20
N ALA A 360 17.45 3.71 -17.59
CA ALA A 360 17.50 4.90 -16.76
C ALA A 360 18.40 4.71 -15.52
N LEU A 361 18.35 3.54 -14.86
CA LEU A 361 19.28 3.23 -13.75
C LEU A 361 20.74 3.36 -14.16
N LYS A 362 21.10 2.90 -15.37
CA LYS A 362 22.45 3.02 -15.92
C LYS A 362 22.81 4.48 -16.25
N GLU A 363 21.88 5.21 -16.87
CA GLU A 363 22.04 6.63 -17.22
C GLU A 363 22.31 7.49 -15.98
N TYR A 364 21.52 7.31 -14.92
CA TYR A 364 21.67 8.06 -13.66
C TYR A 364 22.76 7.47 -12.75
N ASN A 365 23.44 6.38 -13.16
CA ASN A 365 24.43 5.66 -12.35
C ASN A 365 23.89 5.34 -10.94
N LEU A 366 22.73 4.68 -10.90
CA LEU A 366 22.04 4.26 -9.68
C LEU A 366 21.94 2.74 -9.62
N LYS A 367 21.80 2.23 -8.40
CA LYS A 367 21.56 0.82 -8.11
C LYS A 367 20.19 0.67 -7.42
N ALA A 368 19.34 -0.16 -8.01
CA ALA A 368 18.02 -0.46 -7.45
C ALA A 368 17.71 -1.96 -7.57
N VAL A 369 16.94 -2.47 -6.62
CA VAL A 369 16.32 -3.80 -6.67
C VAL A 369 14.95 -3.64 -7.31
N LEU A 370 14.72 -4.27 -8.47
CA LEU A 370 13.47 -4.18 -9.23
C LEU A 370 12.61 -5.44 -8.99
N PHE A 371 11.40 -5.22 -8.54
CA PHE A 371 10.41 -6.28 -8.34
C PHE A 371 9.00 -5.68 -8.39
N GLY A 372 7.98 -6.52 -8.37
CA GLY A 372 6.62 -5.98 -8.35
C GLY A 372 5.56 -7.02 -8.69
N HIS A 373 4.34 -6.52 -8.80
CA HIS A 373 3.13 -7.28 -9.05
C HIS A 373 2.88 -7.32 -10.56
N ILE A 374 3.53 -8.26 -11.28
CA ILE A 374 3.41 -8.35 -12.75
C ILE A 374 1.96 -8.62 -13.18
N GLY A 375 1.15 -9.19 -12.29
CA GLY A 375 -0.26 -9.48 -12.54
C GLY A 375 -1.13 -8.24 -12.73
N ASP A 376 -0.78 -7.10 -12.14
CA ASP A 376 -1.50 -5.83 -12.25
C ASP A 376 -0.67 -4.67 -12.82
N GLY A 377 0.63 -4.91 -13.06
CA GLY A 377 1.51 -3.95 -13.73
C GLY A 377 2.27 -3.02 -12.79
N ASN A 378 2.25 -3.27 -11.48
CA ASN A 378 2.98 -2.48 -10.51
C ASN A 378 4.47 -2.82 -10.50
N ILE A 379 5.32 -1.79 -10.54
CA ILE A 379 6.78 -1.89 -10.52
C ILE A 379 7.31 -1.13 -9.32
N HIS A 380 8.08 -1.82 -8.48
CA HIS A 380 8.85 -1.22 -7.38
C HIS A 380 10.33 -1.14 -7.76
N ALA A 381 10.94 0.00 -7.48
CA ALA A 381 12.37 0.22 -7.58
C ALA A 381 12.91 0.62 -6.20
N ASN A 382 13.54 -0.30 -5.49
CA ASN A 382 14.19 0.00 -4.21
C ASN A 382 15.59 0.55 -4.48
N ILE A 383 15.74 1.87 -4.36
CA ILE A 383 16.96 2.61 -4.69
C ILE A 383 17.73 2.86 -3.40
N LEU A 384 19.02 2.53 -3.39
CA LEU A 384 19.91 2.91 -2.28
C LEU A 384 20.31 4.38 -2.41
N VAL A 385 20.07 5.18 -1.38
CA VAL A 385 20.28 6.64 -1.38
C VAL A 385 21.20 7.05 -0.25
N ASP A 386 22.31 7.69 -0.58
CA ASP A 386 23.15 8.41 0.38
C ASP A 386 22.60 9.82 0.60
N LEU A 387 21.86 10.02 1.70
CA LEU A 387 21.25 11.31 2.03
C LEU A 387 22.28 12.41 2.36
N ASN A 388 23.55 12.05 2.63
CA ASN A 388 24.62 13.01 2.89
C ASN A 388 25.28 13.49 1.58
N ASN A 389 25.03 12.83 0.47
CA ASN A 389 25.57 13.18 -0.84
C ASN A 389 24.51 13.86 -1.71
N LYS A 390 24.59 15.20 -1.79
CA LYS A 390 23.61 16.01 -2.55
C LYS A 390 23.51 15.63 -4.03
N ASP A 391 24.62 15.29 -4.68
CA ASP A 391 24.63 14.84 -6.08
C ASP A 391 23.89 13.50 -6.22
N HIS A 392 24.06 12.60 -5.24
CA HIS A 392 23.33 11.33 -5.24
C HIS A 392 21.82 11.54 -5.07
N VAL A 393 21.40 12.37 -4.10
CA VAL A 393 19.99 12.72 -3.88
C VAL A 393 19.39 13.33 -5.15
N GLU A 394 20.05 14.31 -5.77
CA GLU A 394 19.56 14.93 -7.02
C GLU A 394 19.42 13.92 -8.18
N ARG A 395 20.34 12.95 -8.29
CA ARG A 395 20.23 11.89 -9.30
C ARG A 395 19.05 10.96 -9.03
N VAL A 396 18.78 10.64 -7.77
CA VAL A 396 17.62 9.83 -7.37
C VAL A 396 16.32 10.57 -7.65
N GLU A 397 16.20 11.86 -7.32
CA GLU A 397 15.03 12.69 -7.65
C GLU A 397 14.78 12.73 -9.18
N LYS A 398 15.83 12.92 -9.98
CA LYS A 398 15.73 12.87 -11.45
C LYS A 398 15.28 11.50 -11.96
N PHE A 399 15.79 10.43 -11.34
CA PHE A 399 15.40 9.07 -11.68
C PHE A 399 13.94 8.80 -11.30
N GLN A 400 13.45 9.25 -10.13
CA GLN A 400 12.03 9.14 -9.75
C GLN A 400 11.12 9.82 -10.79
N MET A 401 11.49 11.01 -11.25
CA MET A 401 10.78 11.69 -12.33
C MET A 401 10.87 10.91 -13.66
N ALA A 402 12.00 10.30 -13.96
CA ALA A 402 12.18 9.51 -15.18
C ALA A 402 11.29 8.26 -15.18
N ILE A 403 11.24 7.49 -14.08
CA ILE A 403 10.36 6.30 -13.99
C ILE A 403 8.88 6.69 -14.03
N ALA A 404 8.49 7.84 -13.45
CA ALA A 404 7.16 8.38 -13.57
C ALA A 404 6.82 8.67 -15.05
N LYS A 405 7.68 9.35 -15.80
CA LYS A 405 7.48 9.62 -17.22
C LYS A 405 7.44 8.35 -18.08
N ILE A 406 8.27 7.35 -17.76
CA ILE A 406 8.20 6.04 -18.41
C ILE A 406 6.81 5.43 -18.18
N ALA A 407 6.32 5.41 -16.95
CA ALA A 407 5.00 4.88 -16.65
C ALA A 407 3.89 5.63 -17.41
N LEU A 408 3.91 6.96 -17.43
CA LEU A 408 2.94 7.79 -18.16
C LEU A 408 2.98 7.56 -19.66
N LYS A 409 4.18 7.46 -20.27
CA LYS A 409 4.39 7.12 -21.67
C LYS A 409 3.71 5.82 -22.07
N HIS A 410 3.73 4.84 -21.18
CA HIS A 410 3.10 3.53 -21.33
C HIS A 410 1.64 3.48 -20.85
N GLY A 411 0.99 4.63 -20.60
CA GLY A 411 -0.41 4.71 -20.19
C GLY A 411 -0.68 4.37 -18.73
N GLY A 412 0.36 4.39 -17.92
CA GLY A 412 0.34 4.09 -16.49
C GLY A 412 0.09 5.29 -15.58
N SER A 413 0.49 5.18 -14.31
CA SER A 413 0.36 6.22 -13.28
C SER A 413 1.60 6.27 -12.38
N VAL A 414 1.81 7.43 -11.76
CA VAL A 414 2.97 7.72 -10.89
C VAL A 414 2.91 7.08 -9.51
N SER A 415 1.77 6.52 -9.13
CA SER A 415 1.62 5.79 -7.87
C SER A 415 0.63 4.64 -8.04
N ALA A 416 1.07 3.43 -7.69
CA ALA A 416 0.25 2.23 -7.73
C ALA A 416 -0.52 2.00 -6.42
N GLU A 417 0.22 2.00 -5.28
CA GLU A 417 -0.35 1.61 -3.99
C GLU A 417 0.17 2.44 -2.80
N HIS A 418 1.31 3.15 -2.92
CA HIS A 418 1.90 3.85 -1.77
C HIS A 418 1.22 5.19 -1.45
N GLY A 419 0.41 5.73 -2.35
CA GLY A 419 -0.19 7.06 -2.23
C GLY A 419 0.76 8.17 -2.68
N ILE A 420 0.35 9.41 -2.45
CA ILE A 420 1.08 10.62 -2.84
C ILE A 420 1.84 11.24 -1.66
N GLY A 421 1.17 11.38 -0.51
CA GLY A 421 1.74 11.91 0.72
C GLY A 421 2.44 13.26 0.57
N LEU A 422 3.66 13.33 1.08
CA LEU A 422 4.61 14.43 0.89
C LEU A 422 5.50 14.23 -0.33
N GLU A 423 5.79 12.98 -0.68
CA GLU A 423 6.83 12.55 -1.60
C GLU A 423 6.47 12.81 -3.07
N LYS A 424 5.26 12.41 -3.48
CA LYS A 424 4.90 12.31 -4.90
C LYS A 424 4.06 13.48 -5.42
N LYS A 425 4.00 14.62 -4.73
CA LYS A 425 3.18 15.77 -5.15
C LYS A 425 3.57 16.28 -6.55
N GLU A 426 4.87 16.44 -6.80
CA GLU A 426 5.34 16.87 -8.12
C GLU A 426 5.08 15.83 -9.21
N LEU A 427 5.18 14.54 -8.86
CA LEU A 427 4.85 13.46 -9.79
C LEU A 427 3.36 13.46 -10.14
N LEU A 428 2.47 13.71 -9.16
CA LEU A 428 1.03 13.88 -9.41
C LEU A 428 0.77 15.06 -10.35
N LEU A 429 1.43 16.19 -10.13
CA LEU A 429 1.30 17.35 -11.01
C LEU A 429 1.79 17.05 -12.43
N GLU A 430 2.89 16.31 -12.57
CA GLU A 430 3.39 15.87 -13.88
C GLU A 430 2.40 14.95 -14.60
N GLU A 431 1.81 13.98 -13.92
CA GLU A 431 0.77 13.13 -14.50
C GLU A 431 -0.43 13.95 -14.99
N LEU A 432 -0.88 14.92 -14.20
CA LEU A 432 -2.02 15.76 -14.59
C LEU A 432 -1.69 16.67 -15.78
N ARG A 433 -0.44 17.15 -15.91
CA ARG A 433 0.02 17.93 -17.06
C ARG A 433 0.08 17.07 -18.32
N GLU A 434 0.75 15.92 -18.26
CA GLU A 434 0.88 14.99 -19.39
C GLU A 434 -0.48 14.51 -19.92
N ARG A 435 -1.46 14.33 -19.02
CA ARG A 435 -2.83 13.94 -19.40
C ARG A 435 -3.72 15.12 -19.81
N ASN A 436 -3.22 16.35 -19.84
CA ASN A 436 -4.03 17.57 -20.02
C ASN A 436 -5.25 17.62 -19.06
N SER A 437 -5.06 17.23 -17.82
CA SER A 437 -6.12 17.01 -16.84
C SER A 437 -5.95 17.84 -15.56
N MET A 438 -5.34 19.02 -15.63
CA MET A 438 -5.11 19.90 -14.47
C MET A 438 -6.40 20.28 -13.72
N GLU A 439 -7.56 20.28 -14.39
CA GLU A 439 -8.87 20.49 -13.76
C GLU A 439 -9.19 19.44 -12.69
N VAL A 440 -8.61 18.22 -12.78
CA VAL A 440 -8.76 17.17 -11.76
C VAL A 440 -8.20 17.63 -10.41
N LEU A 441 -7.08 18.39 -10.40
CA LEU A 441 -6.53 18.99 -9.19
C LEU A 441 -7.54 19.96 -8.55
N THR A 442 -8.19 20.79 -9.38
CA THR A 442 -9.23 21.72 -8.93
C THR A 442 -10.42 20.96 -8.33
N LEU A 443 -10.85 19.86 -8.96
CA LEU A 443 -11.93 19.01 -8.43
C LEU A 443 -11.53 18.38 -7.09
N MET A 444 -10.32 17.83 -6.96
CA MET A 444 -9.83 17.27 -5.69
C MET A 444 -9.79 18.32 -4.57
N LYS A 445 -9.30 19.54 -4.87
CA LYS A 445 -9.30 20.67 -3.92
C LYS A 445 -10.73 21.08 -3.50
N ASN A 446 -11.69 21.06 -4.42
CA ASN A 446 -13.10 21.35 -4.12
C ASN A 446 -13.72 20.26 -3.26
N ILE A 447 -13.44 18.97 -3.51
CA ILE A 447 -13.87 17.86 -2.65
C ILE A 447 -13.29 18.04 -1.25
N LYS A 448 -11.98 18.29 -1.14
CA LYS A 448 -11.32 18.58 0.14
C LYS A 448 -12.02 19.71 0.88
N LYS A 449 -12.30 20.83 0.21
CA LYS A 449 -12.99 21.98 0.80
C LYS A 449 -14.42 21.67 1.23
N ALA A 450 -15.13 20.80 0.51
CA ALA A 450 -16.48 20.38 0.88
C ALA A 450 -16.49 19.55 2.18
N PHE A 451 -15.50 18.69 2.39
CA PHE A 451 -15.35 17.91 3.62
C PHE A 451 -14.74 18.72 4.76
N ASP A 452 -13.70 19.48 4.48
CA ASP A 452 -12.84 20.18 5.43
C ASP A 452 -12.69 21.67 5.08
N PRO A 453 -13.75 22.47 5.29
CA PRO A 453 -13.75 23.88 4.91
C PRO A 453 -12.72 24.73 5.66
N GLU A 454 -12.32 24.31 6.88
CA GLU A 454 -11.32 25.00 7.70
C GLU A 454 -9.89 24.54 7.37
N GLY A 455 -9.71 23.48 6.55
CA GLY A 455 -8.41 22.97 6.16
C GLY A 455 -7.57 22.40 7.32
N ILE A 456 -8.21 21.75 8.29
CA ILE A 456 -7.53 21.23 9.49
C ILE A 456 -7.04 19.78 9.33
N MET A 457 -7.60 19.02 8.37
CA MET A 457 -7.30 17.60 8.19
C MET A 457 -6.03 17.40 7.37
N ASN A 458 -5.01 16.85 8.00
CA ASN A 458 -3.75 16.37 7.39
C ASN A 458 -3.19 17.30 6.29
N ARG A 459 -3.06 18.60 6.64
CA ARG A 459 -2.65 19.64 5.70
C ARG A 459 -1.30 19.37 5.05
N GLY A 460 -1.17 19.73 3.77
CA GLY A 460 0.07 19.62 2.98
C GLY A 460 0.35 18.20 2.48
N LYS A 461 -0.61 17.28 2.55
CA LYS A 461 -0.55 15.95 1.93
C LYS A 461 -1.36 15.92 0.64
N ILE A 462 -0.93 15.11 -0.31
CA ILE A 462 -1.48 14.96 -1.67
C ILE A 462 -1.25 16.21 -2.53
N PHE A 463 -1.67 17.36 -2.07
CA PHE A 463 -1.49 18.69 -2.71
C PHE A 463 -1.45 19.79 -1.65
N ASP A 464 -1.03 20.99 -2.04
CA ASP A 464 -0.97 22.20 -1.20
C ASP A 464 -2.26 23.02 -1.30
#